data_493447e9c96054364727531afa621185
#
_entry.id   493447e9c96054364727531afa621185
#
_cell.length_a   1.000
_cell.length_b   1.000
_cell.length_c   1.000
_cell.angle_alpha   90.00
_cell.angle_beta   90.00
_cell.angle_gamma   90.00
#
_symmetry.space_group_name_H-M   'P 1'
#
loop_
_entity.id
_entity.type
_entity.pdbx_description
1 polymer ?
#
loop_
_entity_poly.entity_id
_entity_poly.type
_entity_poly.pdbx_seq_one_letter_code
_entity_poly.pdbx_strand_id
1 'polypeptide(L)'
;MNAPTHTAHVLPAVVQRNTPPALIEALKELFGERCSTALAVREHHGKDESSFTVPPPSAVVFAESTADVAAAIKLAAQFKTPVIPFGVGSSLEGHLLAIQGGISIDVSRMNHVLRVNAEDLTVTVQPGVTRKAVNEAVKAEGLFFPIDPGADASIGGMCATRASGTNAVRYGTMRENVLALEVVTASGEVIRTGTRAKKSSAGYDLTRLMVGSEGTLGVMTEITLRLYPLPEAISAAVCSFPSIEAAVRTTIQIIQMGIPIARVELIDVNSVRMVNAYAKLTLEEAPMLLMEFHGSPAGVKEQAELVQELASEHGGTSFDWATTPEARTKLWTARHNTYFAGVQSKPGCRVISTDTCVPISRLADCLLESVAEADASGIPYFLVGHVGDGNFHFGYLIDPNNPQERETAEALNDTLVARALRLEGTCTGEHGVGLHKMDFLKTEAGLGAVNMMRTIKHALDPDNIMNPGKIFSW
;
A
#
# COMPACT_ATOMS: atom_id res chain seq x y z
N MET A 1 23.80 -4.02 19.60
CA MET A 1 23.89 -2.88 18.65
C MET A 1 23.00 -1.80 19.23
N ASN A 2 23.54 -0.60 19.44
CA ASN A 2 22.74 0.51 20.00
C ASN A 2 21.62 0.86 19.04
N ALA A 3 20.39 0.96 19.56
CA ALA A 3 19.28 1.49 18.81
C ALA A 3 19.65 2.88 18.27
N PRO A 4 19.31 3.22 17.03
CA PRO A 4 19.56 4.55 16.52
C PRO A 4 18.83 5.57 17.41
N THR A 5 19.58 6.55 17.91
CA THR A 5 19.03 7.66 18.67
C THR A 5 18.07 8.44 17.78
N HIS A 6 16.83 8.58 18.25
CA HIS A 6 15.76 9.33 17.60
C HIS A 6 16.23 10.70 17.11
N THR A 7 16.11 10.91 15.84
CA THR A 7 15.87 12.25 15.30
C THR A 7 14.39 12.30 14.96
N ALA A 8 13.66 13.20 15.63
CA ALA A 8 12.30 13.55 15.20
C ALA A 8 12.23 13.58 13.67
N HIS A 9 11.11 13.15 13.07
CA HIS A 9 10.93 13.11 11.60
C HIS A 9 11.14 14.52 10.98
N VAL A 10 12.38 14.93 10.98
CA VAL A 10 12.84 16.13 10.29
C VAL A 10 12.99 15.71 8.84
N LEU A 11 12.24 16.35 7.96
CA LEU A 11 12.46 16.21 6.52
C LEU A 11 13.96 16.30 6.26
N PRO A 12 14.55 15.40 5.49
CA PRO A 12 15.98 15.48 5.16
C PRO A 12 16.26 16.89 4.61
N ALA A 13 17.39 17.48 5.02
CA ALA A 13 17.81 18.77 4.51
C ALA A 13 17.93 18.71 3.00
N VAL A 14 16.94 19.22 2.29
CA VAL A 14 16.82 19.07 0.85
C VAL A 14 17.03 20.42 0.19
N VAL A 15 17.91 20.46 -0.80
CA VAL A 15 18.10 21.66 -1.62
C VAL A 15 16.88 21.81 -2.54
N GLN A 16 16.10 22.87 -2.30
CA GLN A 16 14.99 23.24 -3.20
C GLN A 16 15.54 23.63 -4.56
N ARG A 17 15.02 23.02 -5.60
CA ARG A 17 15.31 23.37 -6.99
C ARG A 17 14.25 24.36 -7.46
N ASN A 18 14.68 25.54 -7.88
CA ASN A 18 13.76 26.53 -8.47
C ASN A 18 13.27 26.01 -9.83
N THR A 19 11.96 25.98 -10.02
CA THR A 19 11.37 25.70 -11.33
C THR A 19 11.48 26.94 -12.21
N PRO A 20 12.22 26.89 -13.35
CA PRO A 20 12.39 28.05 -14.20
C PRO A 20 11.06 28.54 -14.79
N PRO A 21 10.77 29.85 -14.83
CA PRO A 21 9.55 30.38 -15.46
C PRO A 21 9.40 29.95 -16.92
N ALA A 22 10.49 29.85 -17.66
CA ALA A 22 10.48 29.41 -19.04
C ALA A 22 9.93 27.97 -19.21
N LEU A 23 10.17 27.07 -18.24
CA LEU A 23 9.54 25.74 -18.25
C LEU A 23 8.02 25.86 -18.07
N ILE A 24 7.56 26.70 -17.14
CA ILE A 24 6.12 26.88 -16.90
C ILE A 24 5.42 27.45 -18.15
N GLU A 25 6.04 28.40 -18.84
CA GLU A 25 5.53 28.95 -20.09
C GLU A 25 5.46 27.89 -21.18
N ALA A 26 6.52 27.10 -21.38
CA ALA A 26 6.55 26.01 -22.35
C ALA A 26 5.49 24.92 -22.05
N LEU A 27 5.29 24.62 -20.78
CA LEU A 27 4.23 23.68 -20.36
C LEU A 27 2.82 24.25 -20.64
N LYS A 28 2.60 25.53 -20.39
CA LYS A 28 1.33 26.20 -20.71
C LYS A 28 1.07 26.27 -22.21
N GLU A 29 2.10 26.54 -23.00
CA GLU A 29 2.00 26.54 -24.47
C GLU A 29 1.63 25.15 -25.00
N LEU A 30 2.24 24.09 -24.46
CA LEU A 30 2.02 22.72 -24.91
C LEU A 30 0.69 22.13 -24.45
N PHE A 31 0.32 22.37 -23.18
CA PHE A 31 -0.83 21.71 -22.52
C PHE A 31 -2.05 22.62 -22.36
N GLY A 32 -1.92 23.93 -22.58
CA GLY A 32 -3.04 24.87 -22.41
C GLY A 32 -3.64 24.81 -21.00
N GLU A 33 -4.96 24.64 -20.94
CA GLU A 33 -5.71 24.53 -19.67
C GLU A 33 -5.37 23.28 -18.84
N ARG A 34 -4.71 22.29 -19.44
CA ARG A 34 -4.22 21.10 -18.75
C ARG A 34 -2.92 21.34 -17.95
N CYS A 35 -2.33 22.55 -18.05
CA CYS A 35 -1.23 22.99 -17.19
C CYS A 35 -1.73 24.05 -16.22
N SER A 36 -1.83 23.72 -14.93
CA SER A 36 -2.33 24.62 -13.90
C SER A 36 -1.24 25.11 -12.95
N THR A 37 -1.21 26.42 -12.71
CA THR A 37 -0.40 27.06 -11.67
C THR A 37 -1.25 27.61 -10.52
N ALA A 38 -2.57 27.34 -10.52
CA ALA A 38 -3.48 27.78 -9.47
C ALA A 38 -3.09 27.15 -8.12
N LEU A 39 -3.05 27.97 -7.07
CA LEU A 39 -2.56 27.55 -5.75
C LEU A 39 -3.33 26.35 -5.20
N ALA A 40 -4.66 26.39 -5.24
CA ALA A 40 -5.49 25.30 -4.73
C ALA A 40 -5.21 23.95 -5.43
N VAL A 41 -4.96 23.97 -6.77
CA VAL A 41 -4.59 22.77 -7.52
C VAL A 41 -3.21 22.26 -7.08
N ARG A 42 -2.25 23.14 -6.94
CA ARG A 42 -0.89 22.82 -6.52
C ARG A 42 -0.86 22.27 -5.09
N GLU A 43 -1.62 22.88 -4.16
CA GLU A 43 -1.74 22.41 -2.77
C GLU A 43 -2.38 21.02 -2.70
N HIS A 44 -3.36 20.73 -3.54
CA HIS A 44 -3.94 19.37 -3.63
C HIS A 44 -2.89 18.34 -4.06
N HIS A 45 -2.02 18.69 -5.01
CA HIS A 45 -0.96 17.80 -5.52
C HIS A 45 0.35 17.87 -4.69
N GLY A 46 0.41 18.71 -3.68
CA GLY A 46 1.55 18.86 -2.76
C GLY A 46 1.37 18.14 -1.43
N LYS A 47 0.34 17.29 -1.29
CA LYS A 47 0.03 16.55 -0.07
C LYS A 47 -0.37 15.11 -0.39
N ASP A 48 -0.19 14.25 0.58
CA ASP A 48 -0.74 12.90 0.64
C ASP A 48 -1.28 12.65 2.06
N GLU A 49 -1.59 11.42 2.41
CA GLU A 49 -2.12 11.07 3.76
C GLU A 49 -1.03 10.98 4.84
N SER A 50 0.24 11.26 4.49
CA SER A 50 1.34 11.29 5.45
C SER A 50 1.26 12.50 6.40
N SER A 51 2.10 12.50 7.43
CA SER A 51 2.17 13.60 8.40
C SER A 51 3.05 14.77 7.96
N PHE A 52 3.71 14.68 6.81
CA PHE A 52 4.64 15.71 6.35
C PHE A 52 3.92 16.89 5.70
N THR A 53 4.53 18.07 5.81
CA THR A 53 4.06 19.28 5.13
C THR A 53 5.24 19.90 4.40
N VAL A 54 5.09 20.12 3.09
CA VAL A 54 6.10 20.76 2.24
C VAL A 54 5.43 21.76 1.29
N PRO A 55 6.18 22.73 0.73
CA PRO A 55 5.66 23.58 -0.32
C PRO A 55 5.14 22.77 -1.50
N PRO A 56 4.01 23.17 -2.11
CA PRO A 56 3.43 22.44 -3.24
C PRO A 56 4.29 22.57 -4.51
N PRO A 57 4.11 21.68 -5.51
CA PRO A 57 4.80 21.77 -6.80
C PRO A 57 4.52 23.11 -7.47
N SER A 58 5.40 23.56 -8.37
CA SER A 58 5.27 24.85 -9.08
C SER A 58 4.16 24.88 -10.13
N ALA A 59 3.85 23.73 -10.71
CA ALA A 59 2.74 23.52 -11.62
C ALA A 59 2.25 22.06 -11.58
N VAL A 60 1.04 21.86 -12.10
CA VAL A 60 0.43 20.54 -12.30
C VAL A 60 0.09 20.38 -13.77
N VAL A 61 0.53 19.30 -14.39
CA VAL A 61 0.18 18.92 -15.76
C VAL A 61 -0.78 17.72 -15.71
N PHE A 62 -1.99 17.88 -16.22
CA PHE A 62 -2.96 16.80 -16.36
C PHE A 62 -2.73 16.07 -17.68
N ALA A 63 -2.09 14.91 -17.62
CA ALA A 63 -1.81 14.08 -18.78
C ALA A 63 -3.03 13.24 -19.17
N GLU A 64 -3.29 13.09 -20.47
CA GLU A 64 -4.37 12.29 -21.05
C GLU A 64 -3.84 11.14 -21.92
N SER A 65 -2.52 11.14 -22.18
CA SER A 65 -1.86 10.12 -23.01
C SER A 65 -0.40 9.91 -22.61
N THR A 66 0.16 8.77 -23.03
CA THR A 66 1.61 8.49 -22.92
C THR A 66 2.45 9.59 -23.60
N ALA A 67 1.97 10.12 -24.72
CA ALA A 67 2.65 11.20 -25.43
C ALA A 67 2.70 12.49 -24.60
N ASP A 68 1.66 12.82 -23.86
CA ASP A 68 1.64 13.97 -22.94
C ASP A 68 2.69 13.79 -21.82
N VAL A 69 2.71 12.61 -21.19
CA VAL A 69 3.69 12.30 -20.14
C VAL A 69 5.12 12.42 -20.69
N ALA A 70 5.37 11.86 -21.88
CA ALA A 70 6.69 11.93 -22.52
C ALA A 70 7.11 13.35 -22.84
N ALA A 71 6.19 14.17 -23.35
CA ALA A 71 6.44 15.57 -23.66
C ALA A 71 6.73 16.41 -22.41
N ALA A 72 5.95 16.22 -21.33
CA ALA A 72 6.17 16.90 -20.06
C ALA A 72 7.52 16.53 -19.43
N ILE A 73 7.87 15.24 -19.43
CA ILE A 73 9.17 14.78 -18.91
C ILE A 73 10.34 15.31 -19.75
N LYS A 74 10.25 15.29 -21.09
CA LYS A 74 11.28 15.87 -21.96
C LYS A 74 11.52 17.34 -21.67
N LEU A 75 10.47 18.13 -21.49
CA LEU A 75 10.60 19.53 -21.09
C LEU A 75 11.25 19.64 -19.71
N ALA A 76 10.78 18.89 -18.71
CA ALA A 76 11.36 18.92 -17.37
C ALA A 76 12.83 18.53 -17.37
N ALA A 77 13.23 17.53 -18.18
CA ALA A 77 14.63 17.09 -18.34
C ALA A 77 15.53 18.19 -18.91
N GLN A 78 15.06 18.94 -19.93
CA GLN A 78 15.81 20.07 -20.50
C GLN A 78 16.15 21.14 -19.44
N PHE A 79 15.25 21.34 -18.47
CA PHE A 79 15.42 22.31 -17.40
C PHE A 79 15.91 21.67 -16.07
N LYS A 80 16.25 20.38 -16.09
CA LYS A 80 16.66 19.58 -14.90
C LYS A 80 15.70 19.77 -13.71
N THR A 81 14.44 19.87 -14.00
CA THR A 81 13.37 20.15 -13.01
C THR A 81 12.74 18.86 -12.51
N PRO A 82 12.54 18.70 -11.19
CA PRO A 82 11.88 17.52 -10.63
C PRO A 82 10.48 17.29 -11.17
N VAL A 83 10.13 16.02 -11.34
CA VAL A 83 8.81 15.54 -11.77
C VAL A 83 8.26 14.59 -10.70
N ILE A 84 7.09 14.87 -10.20
CA ILE A 84 6.37 14.08 -9.22
C ILE A 84 5.13 13.47 -9.90
N PRO A 85 5.09 12.15 -10.18
CA PRO A 85 3.89 11.50 -10.67
C PRO A 85 2.79 11.50 -9.62
N PHE A 86 1.55 11.75 -10.04
CA PHE A 86 0.40 11.83 -9.15
C PHE A 86 -0.78 11.01 -9.69
N GLY A 87 -1.42 10.23 -8.83
CA GLY A 87 -2.64 9.49 -9.14
C GLY A 87 -3.83 10.01 -8.33
N VAL A 88 -4.27 9.28 -7.29
CA VAL A 88 -5.41 9.68 -6.43
C VAL A 88 -4.99 10.32 -5.09
N GLY A 89 -3.71 10.38 -4.78
CA GLY A 89 -3.23 11.06 -3.57
C GLY A 89 -3.31 10.28 -2.27
N SER A 90 -3.60 8.98 -2.30
CA SER A 90 -3.86 8.14 -1.12
C SER A 90 -2.61 7.50 -0.49
N SER A 91 -1.40 7.89 -0.86
CA SER A 91 -0.18 7.33 -0.29
C SER A 91 0.10 7.84 1.13
N LEU A 92 0.84 7.05 1.93
CA LEU A 92 0.95 7.22 3.38
C LEU A 92 2.35 7.64 3.85
N GLU A 93 3.40 7.54 2.99
CA GLU A 93 4.79 7.68 3.41
C GLU A 93 5.50 8.91 2.79
N GLY A 94 4.73 9.89 2.29
CA GLY A 94 5.28 11.12 1.70
C GLY A 94 5.73 10.99 0.26
N HIS A 95 5.22 10.03 -0.51
CA HIS A 95 5.63 9.75 -1.89
C HIS A 95 5.40 10.90 -2.85
N LEU A 96 4.32 11.67 -2.64
CA LEU A 96 3.82 12.70 -3.57
C LEU A 96 4.37 14.09 -3.27
N LEU A 97 5.15 14.22 -2.22
CA LEU A 97 5.63 15.52 -1.74
C LEU A 97 6.76 16.06 -2.61
N ALA A 98 6.62 17.29 -3.09
CA ALA A 98 7.60 17.98 -3.94
C ALA A 98 8.76 18.53 -3.10
N ILE A 99 9.46 17.66 -2.35
CA ILE A 99 10.50 18.07 -1.39
C ILE A 99 11.68 18.82 -2.02
N GLN A 100 11.93 18.63 -3.32
CA GLN A 100 12.92 19.38 -4.09
C GLN A 100 12.28 20.39 -5.05
N GLY A 101 11.00 20.73 -4.86
CA GLY A 101 10.25 21.55 -5.82
C GLY A 101 9.88 20.76 -7.08
N GLY A 102 9.68 21.45 -8.19
CA GLY A 102 9.39 20.82 -9.48
C GLY A 102 7.92 20.89 -9.89
N ILE A 103 7.51 19.99 -10.77
CA ILE A 103 6.15 19.90 -11.31
C ILE A 103 5.51 18.55 -10.95
N SER A 104 4.18 18.54 -10.81
CA SER A 104 3.42 17.30 -10.70
C SER A 104 2.86 16.91 -12.07
N ILE A 105 2.93 15.62 -12.44
CA ILE A 105 2.25 15.06 -13.60
C ILE A 105 1.12 14.19 -13.08
N ASP A 106 -0.11 14.67 -13.22
CA ASP A 106 -1.33 13.99 -12.85
C ASP A 106 -1.78 13.08 -13.98
N VAL A 107 -1.85 11.77 -13.71
CA VAL A 107 -2.29 10.74 -14.65
C VAL A 107 -3.75 10.29 -14.41
N SER A 108 -4.50 10.96 -13.54
CA SER A 108 -5.87 10.57 -13.20
C SER A 108 -6.83 10.59 -14.40
N ARG A 109 -6.54 11.44 -15.41
CA ARG A 109 -7.30 11.49 -16.67
C ARG A 109 -6.96 10.37 -17.65
N MET A 110 -5.88 9.64 -17.42
CA MET A 110 -5.52 8.41 -18.15
C MET A 110 -6.26 7.23 -17.50
N ASN A 111 -7.57 7.16 -17.68
CA ASN A 111 -8.46 6.28 -16.91
C ASN A 111 -9.26 5.28 -17.78
N HIS A 112 -8.71 4.87 -18.89
CA HIS A 112 -9.35 3.92 -19.80
C HIS A 112 -8.86 2.49 -19.59
N VAL A 113 -9.79 1.54 -19.61
CA VAL A 113 -9.50 0.12 -19.79
C VAL A 113 -9.25 -0.07 -21.29
N LEU A 114 -8.00 -0.35 -21.66
CA LEU A 114 -7.56 -0.40 -23.06
C LEU A 114 -7.93 -1.70 -23.73
N ARG A 115 -7.82 -2.82 -23.00
CA ARG A 115 -8.09 -4.15 -23.55
C ARG A 115 -8.35 -5.17 -22.45
N VAL A 116 -9.39 -5.97 -22.61
CA VAL A 116 -9.66 -7.17 -21.83
C VAL A 116 -9.36 -8.39 -22.70
N ASN A 117 -8.53 -9.32 -22.21
CA ASN A 117 -8.22 -10.60 -22.87
C ASN A 117 -8.69 -11.71 -21.92
N ALA A 118 -9.97 -12.04 -22.01
CA ALA A 118 -10.61 -12.97 -21.08
C ALA A 118 -9.98 -14.38 -21.13
N GLU A 119 -9.66 -14.89 -22.33
CA GLU A 119 -9.02 -16.21 -22.50
C GLU A 119 -7.62 -16.28 -21.90
N ASP A 120 -6.86 -15.17 -21.88
CA ASP A 120 -5.54 -15.08 -21.27
C ASP A 120 -5.58 -14.69 -19.78
N LEU A 121 -6.77 -14.40 -19.25
CA LEU A 121 -6.96 -13.85 -17.90
C LEU A 121 -6.12 -12.58 -17.65
N THR A 122 -6.19 -11.63 -18.59
CA THR A 122 -5.44 -10.37 -18.48
C THR A 122 -6.28 -9.17 -18.88
N VAL A 123 -5.96 -8.03 -18.28
CA VAL A 123 -6.49 -6.72 -18.66
C VAL A 123 -5.34 -5.72 -18.79
N THR A 124 -5.41 -4.85 -19.80
CA THR A 124 -4.47 -3.73 -19.95
C THR A 124 -5.23 -2.43 -19.71
N VAL A 125 -4.72 -1.61 -18.81
CA VAL A 125 -5.35 -0.37 -18.34
C VAL A 125 -4.38 0.80 -18.34
N GLN A 126 -4.90 2.00 -18.38
CA GLN A 126 -4.16 3.23 -18.09
C GLN A 126 -3.99 3.43 -16.57
N PRO A 127 -2.99 4.20 -16.11
CA PRO A 127 -2.60 4.28 -14.70
C PRO A 127 -3.64 4.92 -13.79
N GLY A 128 -4.50 5.80 -14.31
CA GLY A 128 -5.57 6.46 -13.56
C GLY A 128 -6.82 5.62 -13.34
N VAL A 129 -6.93 4.43 -13.96
CA VAL A 129 -8.03 3.51 -13.70
C VAL A 129 -7.99 3.05 -12.25
N THR A 130 -9.13 3.07 -11.55
CA THR A 130 -9.19 2.55 -10.17
C THR A 130 -9.46 1.04 -10.16
N ARG A 131 -9.11 0.37 -9.04
CA ARG A 131 -9.41 -1.04 -8.85
C ARG A 131 -10.89 -1.37 -9.07
N LYS A 132 -11.79 -0.53 -8.56
CA LYS A 132 -13.23 -0.74 -8.76
C LYS A 132 -13.63 -0.66 -10.22
N ALA A 133 -13.07 0.30 -10.96
CA ALA A 133 -13.33 0.43 -12.40
C ALA A 133 -12.80 -0.79 -13.19
N VAL A 134 -11.63 -1.34 -12.82
CA VAL A 134 -11.14 -2.60 -13.41
C VAL A 134 -12.15 -3.72 -13.19
N ASN A 135 -12.59 -3.92 -11.93
CA ASN A 135 -13.49 -5.00 -11.58
C ASN A 135 -14.86 -4.88 -12.28
N GLU A 136 -15.37 -3.67 -12.41
CA GLU A 136 -16.63 -3.47 -13.16
C GLU A 136 -16.46 -3.78 -14.64
N ALA A 137 -15.33 -3.40 -15.25
CA ALA A 137 -15.06 -3.65 -16.66
C ALA A 137 -14.89 -5.13 -17.01
N VAL A 138 -14.39 -5.96 -16.08
CA VAL A 138 -14.13 -7.39 -16.34
C VAL A 138 -15.19 -8.34 -15.78
N LYS A 139 -16.15 -7.81 -15.03
CA LYS A 139 -17.19 -8.59 -14.34
C LYS A 139 -18.08 -9.40 -15.29
N ALA A 140 -18.42 -8.83 -16.44
CA ALA A 140 -19.25 -9.50 -17.45
C ALA A 140 -18.56 -10.75 -18.05
N GLU A 141 -17.22 -10.79 -18.00
CA GLU A 141 -16.41 -11.93 -18.43
C GLU A 141 -16.25 -13.00 -17.33
N GLY A 142 -16.91 -12.83 -16.17
CA GLY A 142 -16.75 -13.71 -15.03
C GLY A 142 -15.36 -13.63 -14.38
N LEU A 143 -14.69 -12.48 -14.48
CA LEU A 143 -13.33 -12.26 -14.00
C LEU A 143 -13.27 -11.14 -12.94
N PHE A 144 -12.17 -11.14 -12.18
CA PHE A 144 -11.88 -10.04 -11.23
C PHE A 144 -10.38 -9.85 -11.04
N PHE A 145 -10.03 -8.63 -10.59
CA PHE A 145 -8.71 -8.26 -10.12
C PHE A 145 -8.71 -8.25 -8.60
N PRO A 146 -7.86 -9.06 -7.93
CA PRO A 146 -8.02 -9.37 -6.51
C PRO A 146 -7.38 -8.36 -5.55
N ILE A 147 -6.40 -7.53 -6.00
CA ILE A 147 -5.64 -6.69 -5.08
C ILE A 147 -6.50 -5.54 -4.58
N ASP A 148 -6.66 -5.45 -3.24
CA ASP A 148 -7.68 -4.64 -2.58
C ASP A 148 -7.13 -3.79 -1.41
N PRO A 149 -6.25 -2.82 -1.70
CA PRO A 149 -5.82 -1.88 -0.66
C PRO A 149 -7.01 -1.14 -0.06
N GLY A 150 -6.86 -0.61 1.15
CA GLY A 150 -7.93 0.06 1.88
C GLY A 150 -8.58 1.24 1.14
N ALA A 151 -7.81 1.96 0.31
CA ALA A 151 -8.30 3.04 -0.54
C ALA A 151 -8.78 2.53 -1.92
N ASP A 152 -9.68 3.27 -2.58
CA ASP A 152 -9.97 3.05 -4.01
C ASP A 152 -8.85 3.71 -4.84
N ALA A 153 -7.67 3.14 -4.76
CA ALA A 153 -6.46 3.65 -5.38
C ALA A 153 -6.44 3.46 -6.90
N SER A 154 -5.70 4.32 -7.60
CA SER A 154 -5.42 4.13 -9.02
C SER A 154 -4.42 2.99 -9.24
N ILE A 155 -4.58 2.25 -10.32
CA ILE A 155 -3.70 1.12 -10.66
C ILE A 155 -2.23 1.58 -10.79
N GLY A 156 -1.98 2.76 -11.33
CA GLY A 156 -0.62 3.34 -11.39
C GLY A 156 -0.01 3.58 -10.02
N GLY A 157 -0.78 4.13 -9.08
CA GLY A 157 -0.36 4.31 -7.69
C GLY A 157 -0.11 2.97 -6.99
N MET A 158 -1.02 2.00 -7.15
CA MET A 158 -0.85 0.63 -6.62
C MET A 158 0.43 -0.04 -7.14
N CYS A 159 0.74 0.12 -8.43
CA CYS A 159 2.00 -0.37 -9.00
C CYS A 159 3.21 0.34 -8.39
N ALA A 160 3.14 1.66 -8.24
CA ALA A 160 4.26 2.46 -7.77
C ALA A 160 4.66 2.11 -6.33
N THR A 161 3.72 1.78 -5.45
CA THR A 161 3.97 1.41 -4.04
C THR A 161 4.05 -0.10 -3.81
N ARG A 162 3.84 -0.91 -4.84
CA ARG A 162 3.75 -2.38 -4.70
C ARG A 162 2.62 -2.80 -3.75
N ALA A 163 1.46 -2.13 -3.87
CA ALA A 163 0.32 -2.30 -2.99
C ALA A 163 -0.10 -3.77 -2.81
N SER A 164 -0.67 -4.04 -1.66
CA SER A 164 -1.21 -5.32 -1.24
C SER A 164 -2.70 -5.18 -0.88
N GLY A 165 -3.16 -5.91 0.12
CA GLY A 165 -4.52 -5.89 0.63
C GLY A 165 -4.91 -7.23 1.25
N THR A 166 -6.17 -7.35 1.64
CA THR A 166 -6.68 -8.52 2.40
C THR A 166 -6.65 -9.83 1.61
N ASN A 167 -6.68 -9.75 0.27
CA ASN A 167 -6.66 -10.92 -0.62
C ASN A 167 -5.23 -11.45 -0.92
N ALA A 168 -4.18 -10.78 -0.43
CA ALA A 168 -2.80 -11.08 -0.82
C ALA A 168 -2.38 -12.50 -0.42
N VAL A 169 -2.84 -13.01 0.71
CA VAL A 169 -2.54 -14.37 1.18
C VAL A 169 -2.85 -15.44 0.15
N ARG A 170 -3.84 -15.23 -0.72
CA ARG A 170 -4.21 -16.17 -1.80
C ARG A 170 -3.69 -15.75 -3.16
N TYR A 171 -3.79 -14.48 -3.48
CA TYR A 171 -3.60 -13.98 -4.84
C TYR A 171 -2.28 -13.23 -5.04
N GLY A 172 -1.49 -13.05 -3.98
CA GLY A 172 -0.27 -12.23 -4.01
C GLY A 172 -0.58 -10.74 -4.03
N THR A 173 0.43 -9.93 -4.25
CA THR A 173 0.38 -8.47 -4.27
C THR A 173 0.43 -7.92 -5.70
N MET A 174 0.57 -6.61 -5.88
CA MET A 174 0.85 -6.01 -7.18
C MET A 174 2.10 -6.62 -7.84
N ARG A 175 3.09 -7.04 -7.03
CA ARG A 175 4.32 -7.66 -7.53
C ARG A 175 4.04 -8.90 -8.40
N GLU A 176 3.13 -9.76 -7.99
CA GLU A 176 2.78 -11.00 -8.68
C GLU A 176 1.77 -10.77 -9.81
N ASN A 177 0.99 -9.69 -9.72
CA ASN A 177 -0.17 -9.45 -10.57
C ASN A 177 0.05 -8.46 -11.70
N VAL A 178 1.17 -7.73 -11.72
CA VAL A 178 1.58 -6.92 -12.86
C VAL A 178 2.45 -7.76 -13.80
N LEU A 179 1.99 -7.94 -15.04
CA LEU A 179 2.67 -8.76 -16.05
C LEU A 179 3.59 -7.95 -16.95
N ALA A 180 3.19 -6.74 -17.32
CA ALA A 180 3.94 -5.84 -18.17
C ALA A 180 3.54 -4.39 -17.96
N LEU A 181 4.46 -3.49 -18.27
CA LEU A 181 4.26 -2.04 -18.18
C LEU A 181 4.71 -1.36 -19.46
N GLU A 182 4.05 -0.27 -19.80
CA GLU A 182 4.62 0.81 -20.60
C GLU A 182 5.05 1.91 -19.64
N VAL A 183 6.26 2.42 -19.80
CA VAL A 183 6.88 3.39 -18.90
C VAL A 183 7.53 4.50 -19.69
N VAL A 184 7.34 5.73 -19.25
CA VAL A 184 8.12 6.88 -19.73
C VAL A 184 9.29 7.10 -18.78
N THR A 185 10.52 7.00 -19.30
CA THR A 185 11.76 7.16 -18.55
C THR A 185 12.11 8.63 -18.29
N ALA A 186 13.13 8.90 -17.50
CA ALA A 186 13.62 10.27 -17.23
C ALA A 186 14.07 11.03 -18.48
N SER A 187 14.44 10.33 -19.57
CA SER A 187 14.75 10.95 -20.87
C SER A 187 13.49 11.27 -21.69
N GLY A 188 12.31 10.85 -21.25
CA GLY A 188 11.08 10.92 -22.03
C GLY A 188 10.96 9.85 -23.12
N GLU A 189 11.81 8.81 -23.07
CA GLU A 189 11.67 7.62 -23.91
C GLU A 189 10.55 6.73 -23.39
N VAL A 190 9.76 6.14 -24.28
CA VAL A 190 8.72 5.19 -23.97
C VAL A 190 9.26 3.78 -24.15
N ILE A 191 9.24 2.99 -23.10
CA ILE A 191 9.71 1.60 -23.12
C ILE A 191 8.60 0.63 -22.69
N ARG A 192 8.75 -0.65 -23.08
CA ARG A 192 7.89 -1.75 -22.60
C ARG A 192 8.73 -2.75 -21.82
N THR A 193 8.28 -3.12 -20.63
CA THR A 193 9.04 -3.96 -19.70
C THR A 193 8.79 -5.46 -19.89
N GLY A 194 7.73 -5.83 -20.58
CA GLY A 194 7.31 -7.22 -20.74
C GLY A 194 6.19 -7.38 -21.76
N THR A 195 5.58 -8.56 -21.75
CA THR A 195 4.47 -8.93 -22.61
C THR A 195 3.34 -9.59 -21.81
N ARG A 196 2.23 -9.96 -22.45
CA ARG A 196 1.13 -10.73 -21.83
C ARG A 196 1.46 -12.21 -21.59
N ALA A 197 2.59 -12.69 -22.11
CA ALA A 197 2.98 -14.07 -21.94
C ALA A 197 3.16 -14.42 -20.46
N LYS A 198 2.62 -15.56 -20.04
CA LYS A 198 2.66 -16.02 -18.64
C LYS A 198 4.08 -16.27 -18.13
N LYS A 199 5.02 -16.58 -19.03
CA LYS A 199 6.44 -16.82 -18.71
C LYS A 199 7.34 -16.12 -19.72
N SER A 200 8.45 -15.57 -19.22
CA SER A 200 9.55 -15.07 -20.05
C SER A 200 10.86 -15.24 -19.29
N SER A 201 11.92 -15.57 -20.01
CA SER A 201 13.31 -15.58 -19.53
C SER A 201 14.18 -14.62 -20.36
N ALA A 202 13.57 -13.67 -21.08
CA ALA A 202 14.23 -12.74 -21.97
C ALA A 202 14.75 -11.50 -21.23
N GLY A 203 15.99 -11.54 -20.78
CA GLY A 203 16.68 -10.42 -20.16
C GLY A 203 16.33 -10.22 -18.69
N TYR A 204 16.62 -9.02 -18.17
CA TYR A 204 16.30 -8.63 -16.80
C TYR A 204 14.80 -8.39 -16.64
N ASP A 205 14.26 -8.68 -15.46
CA ASP A 205 12.86 -8.41 -15.12
C ASP A 205 12.64 -6.92 -14.81
N LEU A 206 12.47 -6.12 -15.87
CA LEU A 206 12.23 -4.70 -15.74
C LEU A 206 10.85 -4.40 -15.12
N THR A 207 9.88 -5.31 -15.28
CA THR A 207 8.55 -5.14 -14.66
C THR A 207 8.68 -5.11 -13.15
N ARG A 208 9.43 -6.07 -12.58
CA ARG A 208 9.66 -6.13 -11.12
C ARG A 208 10.52 -4.98 -10.60
N LEU A 209 11.41 -4.42 -11.43
CA LEU A 209 12.18 -3.22 -11.10
C LEU A 209 11.30 -1.98 -10.99
N MET A 210 10.33 -1.83 -11.91
CA MET A 210 9.43 -0.67 -11.94
C MET A 210 8.32 -0.74 -10.89
N VAL A 211 7.78 -1.94 -10.61
CA VAL A 211 6.77 -2.12 -9.55
C VAL A 211 7.39 -1.90 -8.18
N GLY A 212 6.93 -0.90 -7.45
CA GLY A 212 7.51 -0.45 -6.17
C GLY A 212 8.63 0.57 -6.32
N SER A 213 8.79 1.19 -7.50
CA SER A 213 9.78 2.25 -7.71
C SER A 213 9.33 3.64 -7.25
N GLU A 214 8.10 3.79 -6.79
CA GLU A 214 7.54 5.03 -6.22
C GLU A 214 7.71 6.27 -7.15
N GLY A 215 7.66 6.04 -8.47
CA GLY A 215 7.85 7.09 -9.46
C GLY A 215 9.30 7.58 -9.62
N THR A 216 10.26 6.95 -8.94
CA THR A 216 11.67 7.38 -8.99
C THR A 216 12.43 6.92 -10.25
N LEU A 217 11.91 5.94 -10.98
CA LEU A 217 12.56 5.39 -12.18
C LEU A 217 11.82 5.74 -13.49
N GLY A 218 10.60 6.26 -13.40
CA GLY A 218 9.78 6.60 -14.55
C GLY A 218 8.31 6.75 -14.20
N VAL A 219 7.47 7.08 -15.19
CA VAL A 219 6.02 7.16 -15.07
C VAL A 219 5.38 6.03 -15.86
N MET A 220 4.61 5.19 -15.18
CA MET A 220 3.86 4.09 -15.81
C MET A 220 2.65 4.65 -16.55
N THR A 221 2.47 4.28 -17.82
CA THR A 221 1.41 4.80 -18.69
C THR A 221 0.44 3.74 -19.20
N GLU A 222 0.88 2.47 -19.29
CA GLU A 222 0.00 1.32 -19.50
C GLU A 222 0.42 0.19 -18.56
N ILE A 223 -0.56 -0.54 -18.01
CA ILE A 223 -0.34 -1.60 -17.04
C ILE A 223 -1.14 -2.82 -17.46
N THR A 224 -0.47 -3.94 -17.68
CA THR A 224 -1.10 -5.23 -17.94
C THR A 224 -1.16 -6.04 -16.65
N LEU A 225 -2.38 -6.35 -16.22
CA LEU A 225 -2.68 -7.05 -14.97
C LEU A 225 -3.14 -8.47 -15.23
N ARG A 226 -2.85 -9.35 -14.28
CA ARG A 226 -3.43 -10.68 -14.18
C ARG A 226 -4.83 -10.61 -13.61
N LEU A 227 -5.75 -11.34 -14.19
CA LEU A 227 -7.11 -11.55 -13.70
C LEU A 227 -7.28 -12.97 -13.17
N TYR A 228 -8.32 -13.16 -12.39
CA TYR A 228 -8.74 -14.44 -11.86
C TYR A 228 -10.23 -14.67 -12.14
N PRO A 229 -10.67 -15.94 -12.32
CA PRO A 229 -12.09 -16.24 -12.39
C PRO A 229 -12.81 -15.84 -11.11
N LEU A 230 -13.99 -15.27 -11.23
CA LEU A 230 -14.89 -15.06 -10.08
C LEU A 230 -15.15 -16.43 -9.43
N PRO A 231 -14.97 -16.56 -8.11
CA PRO A 231 -15.28 -17.82 -7.42
C PRO A 231 -16.78 -18.12 -7.51
N GLU A 232 -17.11 -19.39 -7.77
CA GLU A 232 -18.49 -19.87 -7.85
C GLU A 232 -19.23 -19.67 -6.51
N ALA A 233 -18.51 -19.85 -5.40
CA ALA A 233 -19.01 -19.63 -4.05
C ALA A 233 -17.98 -18.85 -3.22
N ILE A 234 -18.49 -17.99 -2.35
CA ILE A 234 -17.74 -17.27 -1.34
C ILE A 234 -18.43 -17.49 -0.01
N SER A 235 -17.68 -17.83 1.03
CA SER A 235 -18.16 -17.82 2.39
C SER A 235 -17.20 -17.05 3.31
N ALA A 236 -17.71 -16.48 4.38
CA ALA A 236 -16.92 -15.80 5.38
C ALA A 236 -17.16 -16.43 6.76
N ALA A 237 -16.17 -16.37 7.62
CA ALA A 237 -16.29 -16.77 9.00
C ALA A 237 -15.61 -15.75 9.92
N VAL A 238 -16.10 -15.67 11.14
CA VAL A 238 -15.51 -14.90 12.24
C VAL A 238 -15.34 -15.84 13.42
N CYS A 239 -14.21 -15.78 14.10
CA CYS A 239 -13.92 -16.59 15.28
C CYS A 239 -13.17 -15.75 16.32
N SER A 240 -13.64 -15.77 17.57
CA SER A 240 -12.96 -15.16 18.72
C SER A 240 -11.95 -16.12 19.33
N PHE A 241 -10.87 -15.58 19.88
CA PHE A 241 -9.78 -16.36 20.45
C PHE A 241 -9.42 -15.87 21.87
N PRO A 242 -8.92 -16.77 22.75
CA PRO A 242 -8.49 -16.39 24.09
C PRO A 242 -7.26 -15.46 24.12
N SER A 243 -6.47 -15.43 23.03
CA SER A 243 -5.29 -14.59 22.90
C SER A 243 -4.92 -14.36 21.41
N ILE A 244 -4.13 -13.32 21.16
CA ILE A 244 -3.51 -13.05 19.85
C ILE A 244 -2.66 -14.26 19.43
N GLU A 245 -1.91 -14.87 20.34
CA GLU A 245 -1.08 -16.06 20.05
C GLU A 245 -1.93 -17.22 19.51
N ALA A 246 -3.09 -17.50 20.12
CA ALA A 246 -3.99 -18.54 19.68
C ALA A 246 -4.51 -18.29 18.25
N ALA A 247 -4.92 -17.05 17.95
CA ALA A 247 -5.34 -16.64 16.61
C ALA A 247 -4.22 -16.81 15.57
N VAL A 248 -3.01 -16.37 15.89
CA VAL A 248 -1.85 -16.49 14.99
C VAL A 248 -1.45 -17.95 14.79
N ARG A 249 -1.46 -18.79 15.83
CA ARG A 249 -1.19 -20.23 15.70
C ARG A 249 -2.20 -20.92 14.78
N THR A 250 -3.47 -20.58 14.89
CA THR A 250 -4.53 -21.05 13.97
C THR A 250 -4.19 -20.66 12.54
N THR A 251 -3.83 -19.40 12.31
CA THR A 251 -3.47 -18.91 10.97
C THR A 251 -2.24 -19.65 10.40
N ILE A 252 -1.20 -19.88 11.21
CA ILE A 252 -0.01 -20.65 10.81
C ILE A 252 -0.41 -22.05 10.34
N GLN A 253 -1.25 -22.75 11.10
CA GLN A 253 -1.71 -24.11 10.72
C GLN A 253 -2.55 -24.10 9.45
N ILE A 254 -3.46 -23.13 9.28
CA ILE A 254 -4.24 -22.96 8.03
C ILE A 254 -3.28 -22.90 6.82
N ILE A 255 -2.25 -22.07 6.90
CA ILE A 255 -1.28 -21.90 5.81
C ILE A 255 -0.42 -23.17 5.63
N GLN A 256 0.06 -23.79 6.70
CA GLN A 256 0.89 -25.01 6.64
C GLN A 256 0.14 -26.21 6.07
N MET A 257 -1.16 -26.32 6.34
CA MET A 257 -2.01 -27.37 5.75
C MET A 257 -2.37 -27.11 4.30
N GLY A 258 -1.97 -25.96 3.74
CA GLY A 258 -2.27 -25.61 2.34
C GLY A 258 -3.75 -25.31 2.09
N ILE A 259 -4.51 -24.94 3.13
CA ILE A 259 -5.91 -24.52 2.97
C ILE A 259 -5.90 -23.20 2.17
N PRO A 260 -6.58 -23.16 0.99
CA PRO A 260 -6.49 -22.01 0.10
C PRO A 260 -7.41 -20.88 0.56
N ILE A 261 -7.17 -20.39 1.79
CA ILE A 261 -7.95 -19.31 2.37
C ILE A 261 -7.78 -18.03 1.53
N ALA A 262 -8.86 -17.31 1.29
CA ALA A 262 -8.83 -16.11 0.46
C ALA A 262 -8.43 -14.86 1.25
N ARG A 263 -8.86 -14.79 2.51
CA ARG A 263 -8.53 -13.72 3.46
C ARG A 263 -8.43 -14.29 4.87
N VAL A 264 -7.50 -13.76 5.65
CA VAL A 264 -7.45 -14.00 7.10
C VAL A 264 -6.90 -12.76 7.78
N GLU A 265 -7.78 -12.06 8.51
CA GLU A 265 -7.54 -10.77 9.13
C GLU A 265 -7.68 -10.87 10.63
N LEU A 266 -6.74 -10.27 11.36
CA LEU A 266 -6.79 -10.15 12.82
C LEU A 266 -7.26 -8.74 13.20
N ILE A 267 -8.12 -8.66 14.20
CA ILE A 267 -8.36 -7.45 15.00
C ILE A 267 -8.17 -7.79 16.48
N ASP A 268 -7.54 -6.87 17.22
CA ASP A 268 -7.30 -7.05 18.65
C ASP A 268 -8.53 -6.66 19.50
N VAL A 269 -8.44 -6.88 20.78
CA VAL A 269 -9.53 -6.57 21.73
C VAL A 269 -9.87 -5.07 21.76
N ASN A 270 -8.86 -4.17 21.62
CA ASN A 270 -9.09 -2.73 21.61
C ASN A 270 -9.88 -2.32 20.35
N SER A 271 -9.50 -2.86 19.20
CA SER A 271 -10.22 -2.69 17.93
C SER A 271 -11.67 -3.19 18.04
N VAL A 272 -11.90 -4.36 18.64
CA VAL A 272 -13.25 -4.90 18.85
C VAL A 272 -14.10 -3.97 19.71
N ARG A 273 -13.55 -3.46 20.83
CA ARG A 273 -14.26 -2.48 21.69
C ARG A 273 -14.62 -1.21 20.94
N MET A 274 -13.68 -0.64 20.18
CA MET A 274 -13.91 0.56 19.38
C MET A 274 -15.01 0.34 18.33
N VAL A 275 -14.97 -0.79 17.64
CA VAL A 275 -15.95 -1.15 16.61
C VAL A 275 -17.33 -1.43 17.22
N ASN A 276 -17.41 -2.12 18.35
CA ASN A 276 -18.67 -2.32 19.07
C ASN A 276 -19.33 -0.98 19.41
N ALA A 277 -18.56 -0.03 19.94
CA ALA A 277 -19.07 1.31 20.26
C ALA A 277 -19.51 2.08 19.01
N TYR A 278 -18.70 2.04 17.95
CA TYR A 278 -18.93 2.77 16.70
C TYR A 278 -20.13 2.26 15.91
N ALA A 279 -20.16 0.94 15.65
CA ALA A 279 -21.15 0.30 14.79
C ALA A 279 -22.33 -0.30 15.56
N LYS A 280 -22.38 -0.10 16.90
CA LYS A 280 -23.40 -0.65 17.81
C LYS A 280 -23.52 -2.18 17.66
N LEU A 281 -22.37 -2.84 17.59
CA LEU A 281 -22.26 -4.29 17.57
C LEU A 281 -22.10 -4.82 19.00
N THR A 282 -22.26 -6.14 19.15
CA THR A 282 -22.12 -6.86 20.41
C THR A 282 -21.17 -8.05 20.23
N LEU A 283 -20.05 -7.79 19.57
CA LEU A 283 -19.01 -8.80 19.39
C LEU A 283 -18.35 -9.10 20.73
N GLU A 284 -17.93 -10.35 20.93
CA GLU A 284 -17.14 -10.75 22.08
C GLU A 284 -15.84 -9.93 22.16
N GLU A 285 -15.54 -9.35 23.33
CA GLU A 285 -14.34 -8.53 23.56
C GLU A 285 -13.09 -9.42 23.70
N ALA A 286 -12.68 -9.99 22.59
CA ALA A 286 -11.53 -10.86 22.45
C ALA A 286 -10.82 -10.61 21.11
N PRO A 287 -9.55 -11.02 20.94
CA PRO A 287 -8.91 -11.05 19.63
C PRO A 287 -9.73 -11.92 18.66
N MET A 288 -9.85 -11.48 17.41
CA MET A 288 -10.77 -12.08 16.46
C MET A 288 -10.10 -12.27 15.09
N LEU A 289 -10.31 -13.43 14.49
CA LEU A 289 -10.02 -13.66 13.08
C LEU A 289 -11.29 -13.49 12.23
N LEU A 290 -11.16 -12.72 11.16
CA LEU A 290 -12.15 -12.63 10.10
C LEU A 290 -11.56 -13.32 8.86
N MET A 291 -12.29 -14.27 8.30
CA MET A 291 -11.81 -15.18 7.28
C MET A 291 -12.76 -15.21 6.09
N GLU A 292 -12.21 -15.45 4.88
CA GLU A 292 -13.01 -15.61 3.67
C GLU A 292 -12.48 -16.79 2.84
N PHE A 293 -13.40 -17.57 2.31
CA PHE A 293 -13.11 -18.76 1.53
C PHE A 293 -13.71 -18.61 0.12
N HIS A 294 -12.91 -18.92 -0.90
CA HIS A 294 -13.30 -18.86 -2.30
C HIS A 294 -13.18 -20.25 -2.93
N GLY A 295 -14.15 -20.65 -3.76
CA GLY A 295 -14.10 -21.92 -4.48
C GLY A 295 -15.44 -22.36 -5.04
N SER A 296 -15.62 -23.67 -5.19
CA SER A 296 -16.94 -24.27 -5.43
C SER A 296 -17.75 -24.33 -4.13
N PRO A 297 -19.08 -24.52 -4.18
CA PRO A 297 -19.89 -24.66 -2.97
C PRO A 297 -19.40 -25.75 -2.00
N ALA A 298 -18.97 -26.90 -2.52
CA ALA A 298 -18.40 -27.96 -1.71
C ALA A 298 -17.04 -27.58 -1.13
N GLY A 299 -16.19 -26.94 -1.93
CA GLY A 299 -14.84 -26.54 -1.52
C GLY A 299 -14.84 -25.46 -0.43
N VAL A 300 -15.73 -24.45 -0.49
CA VAL A 300 -15.81 -23.45 0.57
C VAL A 300 -16.36 -24.04 1.88
N LYS A 301 -17.23 -25.03 1.80
CA LYS A 301 -17.74 -25.76 2.97
C LYS A 301 -16.60 -26.55 3.64
N GLU A 302 -15.88 -27.36 2.87
CA GLU A 302 -14.74 -28.14 3.36
C GLU A 302 -13.67 -27.25 4.01
N GLN A 303 -13.30 -26.13 3.36
CA GLN A 303 -12.35 -25.17 3.92
C GLN A 303 -12.84 -24.61 5.27
N ALA A 304 -14.11 -24.20 5.36
CA ALA A 304 -14.67 -23.64 6.59
C ALA A 304 -14.73 -24.67 7.73
N GLU A 305 -15.09 -25.92 7.44
CA GLU A 305 -15.14 -27.02 8.42
C GLU A 305 -13.73 -27.31 8.97
N LEU A 306 -12.73 -27.45 8.08
CA LEU A 306 -11.34 -27.67 8.49
C LEU A 306 -10.80 -26.49 9.35
N VAL A 307 -11.08 -25.26 8.94
CA VAL A 307 -10.64 -24.08 9.70
C VAL A 307 -11.35 -23.98 11.05
N GLN A 308 -12.62 -24.38 11.13
CA GLN A 308 -13.34 -24.43 12.41
C GLN A 308 -12.71 -25.46 13.36
N GLU A 309 -12.31 -26.64 12.88
CA GLU A 309 -11.59 -27.63 13.67
C GLU A 309 -10.28 -27.07 14.21
N LEU A 310 -9.46 -26.48 13.33
CA LEU A 310 -8.19 -25.85 13.72
C LEU A 310 -8.38 -24.70 14.73
N ALA A 311 -9.39 -23.86 14.53
CA ALA A 311 -9.72 -22.78 15.47
C ALA A 311 -10.09 -23.36 16.85
N SER A 312 -10.89 -24.43 16.88
CA SER A 312 -11.30 -25.09 18.11
C SER A 312 -10.12 -25.69 18.89
N GLU A 313 -9.12 -26.26 18.21
CA GLU A 313 -7.89 -26.79 18.81
C GLU A 313 -7.10 -25.71 19.56
N HIS A 314 -7.18 -24.45 19.13
CA HIS A 314 -6.55 -23.29 19.77
C HIS A 314 -7.50 -22.50 20.67
N GLY A 315 -8.64 -23.06 21.06
CA GLY A 315 -9.60 -22.43 21.95
C GLY A 315 -10.44 -21.35 21.32
N GLY A 316 -10.57 -21.35 19.98
CA GLY A 316 -11.46 -20.47 19.26
C GLY A 316 -12.93 -20.71 19.65
N THR A 317 -13.66 -19.62 19.81
CA THR A 317 -15.09 -19.60 20.21
C THR A 317 -15.91 -18.81 19.18
N SER A 318 -17.22 -18.96 19.21
CA SER A 318 -18.14 -18.14 18.40
C SER A 318 -17.81 -18.16 16.91
N PHE A 319 -17.61 -19.36 16.32
CA PHE A 319 -17.34 -19.53 14.90
C PHE A 319 -18.63 -19.25 14.11
N ASP A 320 -18.83 -17.99 13.72
CA ASP A 320 -19.96 -17.54 12.90
C ASP A 320 -19.61 -17.63 11.42
N TRP A 321 -20.37 -18.44 10.67
CA TRP A 321 -20.15 -18.69 9.26
C TRP A 321 -21.32 -18.19 8.41
N ALA A 322 -21.01 -17.47 7.33
CA ALA A 322 -21.99 -16.84 6.43
C ALA A 322 -21.66 -17.12 4.94
N THR A 323 -22.71 -17.46 4.19
CA THR A 323 -22.60 -17.73 2.74
C THR A 323 -23.31 -16.69 1.89
N THR A 324 -24.35 -16.01 2.44
CA THR A 324 -25.07 -14.97 1.68
C THR A 324 -24.28 -13.66 1.66
N PRO A 325 -24.35 -12.84 0.58
CA PRO A 325 -23.64 -11.57 0.49
C PRO A 325 -23.92 -10.63 1.65
N GLU A 326 -25.16 -10.54 2.09
CA GLU A 326 -25.60 -9.66 3.17
C GLU A 326 -24.98 -10.09 4.52
N ALA A 327 -25.03 -11.40 4.83
CA ALA A 327 -24.47 -11.94 6.06
C ALA A 327 -22.94 -11.80 6.07
N ARG A 328 -22.26 -12.07 4.94
CA ARG A 328 -20.81 -11.85 4.80
C ARG A 328 -20.43 -10.38 5.00
N THR A 329 -21.18 -9.45 4.39
CA THR A 329 -20.94 -8.00 4.57
C THR A 329 -21.08 -7.62 6.05
N LYS A 330 -22.06 -8.18 6.76
CA LYS A 330 -22.24 -7.96 8.20
C LYS A 330 -21.02 -8.44 9.00
N LEU A 331 -20.48 -9.62 8.72
CA LEU A 331 -19.28 -10.14 9.39
C LEU A 331 -18.07 -9.22 9.15
N TRP A 332 -17.86 -8.76 7.91
CA TRP A 332 -16.75 -7.87 7.56
C TRP A 332 -16.90 -6.43 8.09
N THR A 333 -18.09 -6.05 8.58
CA THR A 333 -18.36 -4.69 9.10
C THR A 333 -17.35 -4.29 10.19
N ALA A 334 -17.00 -5.22 11.07
CA ALA A 334 -16.01 -4.98 12.13
C ALA A 334 -14.67 -4.54 11.54
N ARG A 335 -14.12 -5.28 10.61
CA ARG A 335 -12.82 -5.00 9.98
C ARG A 335 -12.83 -3.70 9.16
N HIS A 336 -13.87 -3.49 8.36
CA HIS A 336 -13.98 -2.29 7.52
C HIS A 336 -14.11 -1.01 8.32
N ASN A 337 -14.70 -1.06 9.49
CA ASN A 337 -14.94 0.12 10.34
C ASN A 337 -13.81 0.38 11.34
N THR A 338 -12.81 -0.47 11.47
CA THR A 338 -11.80 -0.35 12.53
C THR A 338 -11.08 1.01 12.51
N TYR A 339 -10.67 1.50 11.36
CA TYR A 339 -10.03 2.81 11.23
C TYR A 339 -10.96 3.95 11.70
N PHE A 340 -12.20 3.98 11.20
CA PHE A 340 -13.17 5.02 11.56
C PHE A 340 -13.57 4.93 13.03
N ALA A 341 -13.70 3.73 13.56
CA ALA A 341 -13.99 3.48 14.96
C ALA A 341 -12.84 3.99 15.86
N GLY A 342 -11.60 3.75 15.44
CA GLY A 342 -10.42 4.31 16.10
C GLY A 342 -10.46 5.83 16.13
N VAL A 343 -10.59 6.48 14.99
CA VAL A 343 -10.64 7.95 14.89
C VAL A 343 -11.79 8.53 15.74
N GLN A 344 -12.96 7.88 15.72
CA GLN A 344 -14.12 8.35 16.53
C GLN A 344 -13.90 8.14 18.02
N SER A 345 -13.12 7.13 18.44
CA SER A 345 -12.86 6.88 19.87
C SER A 345 -12.08 7.99 20.56
N LYS A 346 -11.29 8.78 19.80
CA LYS A 346 -10.57 9.98 20.27
C LYS A 346 -10.82 11.15 19.29
N PRO A 347 -11.94 11.88 19.42
CA PRO A 347 -12.27 12.98 18.50
C PRO A 347 -11.16 14.02 18.41
N GLY A 348 -10.83 14.45 17.18
CA GLY A 348 -9.74 15.41 16.93
C GLY A 348 -8.34 14.77 16.89
N CYS A 349 -8.23 13.48 17.10
CA CYS A 349 -6.93 12.79 16.99
C CYS A 349 -6.41 12.78 15.54
N ARG A 350 -5.09 12.56 15.44
CA ARG A 350 -4.42 12.13 14.22
C ARG A 350 -3.97 10.68 14.39
N VAL A 351 -4.01 9.92 13.31
CA VAL A 351 -3.52 8.53 13.31
C VAL A 351 -2.08 8.51 12.81
N ILE A 352 -1.19 7.87 13.58
CA ILE A 352 0.13 7.45 13.10
C ILE A 352 0.01 5.96 12.80
N SER A 353 0.01 5.62 11.51
CA SER A 353 -0.11 4.24 11.04
C SER A 353 1.27 3.61 10.88
N THR A 354 1.42 2.39 11.38
CA THR A 354 2.61 1.57 11.16
C THR A 354 2.37 0.59 10.02
N ASP A 355 3.45 0.03 9.48
CA ASP A 355 3.37 -1.02 8.45
C ASP A 355 4.64 -1.86 8.50
N THR A 356 4.55 -3.00 9.12
CA THR A 356 5.63 -3.99 9.21
C THR A 356 5.13 -5.36 8.77
N CYS A 357 6.06 -6.18 8.26
CA CYS A 357 5.76 -7.57 7.94
C CYS A 357 6.90 -8.46 8.44
N VAL A 358 6.55 -9.57 9.05
CA VAL A 358 7.50 -10.56 9.58
C VAL A 358 7.18 -11.95 9.02
N PRO A 359 8.14 -12.87 8.98
CA PRO A 359 7.81 -14.28 8.73
C PRO A 359 6.68 -14.73 9.64
N ILE A 360 5.68 -15.40 9.08
CA ILE A 360 4.46 -15.76 9.83
C ILE A 360 4.77 -16.53 11.13
N SER A 361 5.85 -17.32 11.15
CA SER A 361 6.34 -18.03 12.35
C SER A 361 6.84 -17.10 13.47
N ARG A 362 7.09 -15.83 13.17
CA ARG A 362 7.54 -14.79 14.11
C ARG A 362 6.44 -13.77 14.44
N LEU A 363 5.28 -13.92 13.83
CA LEU A 363 4.21 -12.94 13.95
C LEU A 363 3.70 -12.81 15.39
N ALA A 364 3.49 -13.93 16.08
CA ALA A 364 3.03 -13.90 17.47
C ALA A 364 4.03 -13.19 18.40
N ASP A 365 5.32 -13.52 18.31
CA ASP A 365 6.37 -12.88 19.10
C ASP A 365 6.39 -11.35 18.84
N CYS A 366 6.35 -10.95 17.57
CA CYS A 366 6.37 -9.54 17.19
C CYS A 366 5.13 -8.78 17.71
N LEU A 367 3.96 -9.35 17.54
CA LEU A 367 2.70 -8.75 17.99
C LEU A 367 2.62 -8.62 19.51
N LEU A 368 2.93 -9.68 20.26
CA LEU A 368 2.80 -9.69 21.72
C LEU A 368 3.75 -8.70 22.39
N GLU A 369 5.02 -8.64 21.95
CA GLU A 369 5.97 -7.65 22.44
C GLU A 369 5.52 -6.22 22.12
N SER A 370 4.97 -5.99 20.92
CA SER A 370 4.52 -4.66 20.47
C SER A 370 3.25 -4.19 21.17
N VAL A 371 2.30 -5.11 21.41
CA VAL A 371 1.08 -4.81 22.19
C VAL A 371 1.45 -4.46 23.64
N ALA A 372 2.36 -5.21 24.27
CA ALA A 372 2.79 -4.90 25.63
C ALA A 372 3.44 -3.51 25.75
N GLU A 373 4.23 -3.09 24.77
CA GLU A 373 4.83 -1.75 24.75
C GLU A 373 3.79 -0.65 24.46
N ALA A 374 2.87 -0.90 23.54
CA ALA A 374 1.79 0.03 23.24
C ALA A 374 0.89 0.25 24.46
N ASP A 375 0.52 -0.82 25.17
CA ASP A 375 -0.26 -0.76 26.41
C ASP A 375 0.48 0.02 27.51
N ALA A 376 1.78 -0.23 27.67
CA ALA A 376 2.61 0.45 28.66
C ALA A 376 2.78 1.96 28.36
N SER A 377 2.69 2.38 27.11
CA SER A 377 2.83 3.78 26.70
C SER A 377 1.65 4.66 27.08
N GLY A 378 0.47 4.05 27.24
CA GLY A 378 -0.79 4.77 27.46
C GLY A 378 -1.35 5.49 26.22
N ILE A 379 -0.70 5.40 25.04
CA ILE A 379 -1.24 5.93 23.78
C ILE A 379 -2.36 5.01 23.30
N PRO A 380 -3.60 5.51 23.10
CA PRO A 380 -4.66 4.70 22.54
C PRO A 380 -4.32 4.24 21.12
N TYR A 381 -4.64 2.99 20.79
CA TYR A 381 -4.38 2.42 19.47
C TYR A 381 -5.47 1.41 19.07
N PHE A 382 -5.54 1.15 17.79
CA PHE A 382 -6.18 -0.02 17.21
C PHE A 382 -5.14 -0.88 16.49
N LEU A 383 -5.37 -2.18 16.42
CA LEU A 383 -4.50 -3.14 15.74
C LEU A 383 -5.31 -3.94 14.73
N VAL A 384 -4.82 -3.95 13.50
CA VAL A 384 -5.34 -4.80 12.42
C VAL A 384 -4.18 -5.53 11.74
N GLY A 385 -4.41 -6.74 11.25
CA GLY A 385 -3.33 -7.50 10.60
C GLY A 385 -3.81 -8.39 9.48
N HIS A 386 -3.07 -8.36 8.37
CA HIS A 386 -3.09 -9.34 7.28
C HIS A 386 -2.25 -10.55 7.71
N VAL A 387 -2.76 -11.27 8.73
CA VAL A 387 -1.96 -12.26 9.46
C VAL A 387 -1.58 -13.48 8.63
N GLY A 388 -2.26 -13.71 7.50
CA GLY A 388 -1.88 -14.74 6.53
C GLY A 388 -0.55 -14.46 5.82
N ASP A 389 -0.17 -13.19 5.73
CA ASP A 389 1.06 -12.72 5.09
C ASP A 389 2.12 -12.29 6.11
N GLY A 390 1.77 -12.21 7.40
CA GLY A 390 2.65 -11.71 8.46
C GLY A 390 2.73 -10.18 8.54
N ASN A 391 1.87 -9.47 7.80
CA ASN A 391 1.78 -8.00 7.82
C ASN A 391 0.74 -7.53 8.83
N PHE A 392 1.01 -6.43 9.53
CA PHE A 392 0.08 -5.83 10.49
C PHE A 392 0.36 -4.34 10.71
N HIS A 393 -0.67 -3.65 11.24
CA HIS A 393 -0.67 -2.21 11.43
C HIS A 393 -1.18 -1.84 12.81
N PHE A 394 -0.44 -1.02 13.53
CA PHE A 394 -0.97 -0.22 14.62
C PHE A 394 -1.42 1.14 14.08
N GLY A 395 -2.57 1.61 14.51
CA GLY A 395 -2.99 2.98 14.35
C GLY A 395 -2.95 3.69 15.70
N TYR A 396 -1.84 4.39 16.01
CA TYR A 396 -1.71 5.16 17.24
C TYR A 396 -2.51 6.46 17.13
N LEU A 397 -3.38 6.71 18.10
CA LEU A 397 -4.30 7.85 18.13
C LEU A 397 -3.68 8.97 18.98
N ILE A 398 -3.13 10.00 18.34
CA ILE A 398 -2.44 11.10 19.02
C ILE A 398 -3.23 12.41 18.95
N ASP A 399 -3.11 13.26 19.95
CA ASP A 399 -3.51 14.66 19.86
C ASP A 399 -2.47 15.41 19.00
N PRO A 400 -2.85 15.99 17.83
CA PRO A 400 -1.92 16.72 16.97
C PRO A 400 -1.26 17.94 17.66
N ASN A 401 -1.84 18.44 18.75
CA ASN A 401 -1.32 19.55 19.52
C ASN A 401 -0.43 19.10 20.70
N ASN A 402 -0.27 17.79 20.93
CA ASN A 402 0.57 17.22 21.98
C ASN A 402 1.85 16.63 21.41
N PRO A 403 2.99 17.36 21.42
CA PRO A 403 4.26 16.85 20.89
C PRO A 403 4.72 15.55 21.56
N GLN A 404 4.44 15.38 22.86
CA GLN A 404 4.87 14.19 23.61
C GLN A 404 4.14 12.92 23.16
N GLU A 405 2.84 13.00 22.85
CA GLU A 405 2.12 11.86 22.29
C GLU A 405 2.69 11.48 20.90
N ARG A 406 3.04 12.48 20.08
CA ARG A 406 3.68 12.24 18.80
C ARG A 406 5.03 11.55 18.97
N GLU A 407 5.92 12.09 19.80
CA GLU A 407 7.23 11.51 20.06
C GLU A 407 7.12 10.08 20.59
N THR A 408 6.15 9.81 21.47
CA THR A 408 5.91 8.46 22.00
C THR A 408 5.45 7.50 20.91
N ALA A 409 4.51 7.92 20.05
CA ALA A 409 4.01 7.06 18.97
C ALA A 409 5.09 6.79 17.90
N GLU A 410 5.91 7.78 17.58
CA GLU A 410 7.06 7.63 16.69
C GLU A 410 8.09 6.65 17.29
N ALA A 411 8.38 6.76 18.61
CA ALA A 411 9.27 5.84 19.31
C ALA A 411 8.74 4.39 19.30
N LEU A 412 7.44 4.21 19.48
CA LEU A 412 6.79 2.90 19.38
C LEU A 412 6.93 2.31 17.97
N ASN A 413 6.74 3.13 16.92
CA ASN A 413 6.95 2.69 15.55
C ASN A 413 8.41 2.28 15.29
N ASP A 414 9.38 3.06 15.75
CA ASP A 414 10.79 2.73 15.58
C ASP A 414 11.18 1.43 16.28
N THR A 415 10.67 1.22 17.50
CA THR A 415 10.90 -0.02 18.25
C THR A 415 10.23 -1.21 17.55
N LEU A 416 9.02 -1.02 17.03
CA LEU A 416 8.32 -2.03 16.25
C LEU A 416 9.10 -2.43 14.99
N VAL A 417 9.59 -1.46 14.20
CA VAL A 417 10.41 -1.73 13.01
C VAL A 417 11.71 -2.45 13.39
N ALA A 418 12.41 -1.97 14.42
CA ALA A 418 13.63 -2.62 14.89
C ALA A 418 13.39 -4.08 15.32
N ARG A 419 12.24 -4.35 15.96
CA ARG A 419 11.79 -5.70 16.32
C ARG A 419 11.52 -6.55 15.08
N ALA A 420 10.78 -6.02 14.12
CA ALA A 420 10.48 -6.72 12.88
C ALA A 420 11.77 -7.11 12.15
N LEU A 421 12.73 -6.20 12.01
CA LEU A 421 14.02 -6.48 11.37
C LEU A 421 14.84 -7.52 12.16
N ARG A 422 14.82 -7.49 13.50
CA ARG A 422 15.47 -8.52 14.34
C ARG A 422 14.85 -9.90 14.12
N LEU A 423 13.58 -9.95 13.81
CA LEU A 423 12.80 -11.16 13.53
C LEU A 423 12.78 -11.55 12.03
N GLU A 424 13.74 -11.07 11.25
CA GLU A 424 13.91 -11.35 9.81
C GLU A 424 12.77 -10.81 8.94
N GLY A 425 12.08 -9.78 9.42
CA GLY A 425 11.00 -9.08 8.72
C GLY A 425 11.46 -7.88 7.91
N THR A 426 10.50 -7.02 7.54
CA THR A 426 10.72 -5.81 6.75
C THR A 426 10.09 -4.59 7.41
N CYS A 427 10.63 -3.42 7.14
CA CYS A 427 10.14 -2.13 7.65
C CYS A 427 8.85 -1.65 6.94
N THR A 428 8.45 -2.31 5.86
CA THR A 428 7.22 -1.96 5.12
C THR A 428 6.66 -3.19 4.42
N GLY A 429 5.41 -3.54 4.74
CA GLY A 429 4.68 -4.64 4.10
C GLY A 429 4.07 -4.21 2.76
N GLU A 430 3.42 -3.02 2.76
CA GLU A 430 2.64 -2.57 1.60
C GLU A 430 2.64 -1.06 1.34
N HIS A 431 3.00 -0.22 2.33
CA HIS A 431 2.93 1.25 2.18
C HIS A 431 4.04 1.82 1.30
N GLY A 432 5.17 1.12 1.14
CA GLY A 432 6.38 1.62 0.50
C GLY A 432 7.29 2.37 1.48
N VAL A 433 8.40 2.90 0.97
CA VAL A 433 9.43 3.58 1.76
C VAL A 433 9.20 5.10 1.85
N GLY A 434 8.90 5.73 0.72
CA GLY A 434 8.67 7.17 0.63
C GLY A 434 9.80 8.01 1.23
N LEU A 435 9.42 8.95 2.09
CA LEU A 435 10.30 9.77 2.93
C LEU A 435 10.54 9.15 4.31
N HIS A 436 9.52 8.50 4.85
CA HIS A 436 9.44 8.11 6.23
C HIS A 436 10.39 6.96 6.59
N LYS A 437 10.55 5.98 5.69
CA LYS A 437 11.23 4.71 6.00
C LYS A 437 12.64 4.59 5.40
N MET A 438 13.23 5.67 4.89
CA MET A 438 14.54 5.62 4.23
C MET A 438 15.67 5.12 5.14
N ASP A 439 15.66 5.47 6.43
CA ASP A 439 16.69 5.03 7.37
C ASP A 439 16.45 3.58 7.80
N PHE A 440 15.22 3.16 7.89
CA PHE A 440 14.87 1.74 8.11
C PHE A 440 15.32 0.87 6.95
N LEU A 441 15.13 1.33 5.69
CA LEU A 441 15.62 0.63 4.50
C LEU A 441 17.14 0.42 4.56
N LYS A 442 17.91 1.41 5.04
CA LYS A 442 19.38 1.26 5.19
C LYS A 442 19.72 0.17 6.22
N THR A 443 18.95 0.09 7.31
CA THR A 443 19.13 -0.93 8.35
C THR A 443 18.77 -2.32 7.84
N GLU A 444 17.67 -2.43 7.09
CA GLU A 444 17.17 -3.70 6.52
C GLU A 444 18.08 -4.22 5.42
N ALA A 445 18.30 -3.42 4.38
CA ALA A 445 18.97 -3.86 3.17
C ALA A 445 20.51 -3.78 3.26
N GLY A 446 21.03 -2.97 4.18
CA GLY A 446 22.44 -2.66 4.29
C GLY A 446 22.95 -1.70 3.19
N LEU A 447 24.08 -1.06 3.45
CA LEU A 447 24.64 -0.04 2.56
C LEU A 447 24.96 -0.58 1.16
N GLY A 448 25.35 -1.85 1.03
CA GLY A 448 25.67 -2.46 -0.27
C GLY A 448 24.48 -2.48 -1.21
N ALA A 449 23.32 -2.95 -0.72
CA ALA A 449 22.10 -2.99 -1.51
C ALA A 449 21.55 -1.58 -1.80
N VAL A 450 21.58 -0.67 -0.82
CA VAL A 450 21.16 0.73 -1.03
C VAL A 450 22.05 1.42 -2.08
N ASN A 451 23.37 1.16 -2.08
CA ASN A 451 24.26 1.71 -3.09
C ASN A 451 23.97 1.13 -4.49
N MET A 452 23.58 -0.14 -4.60
CA MET A 452 23.12 -0.72 -5.86
C MET A 452 21.84 -0.03 -6.36
N MET A 453 20.86 0.22 -5.48
CA MET A 453 19.64 0.97 -5.82
C MET A 453 19.99 2.39 -6.31
N ARG A 454 20.90 3.09 -5.64
CA ARG A 454 21.39 4.42 -6.08
C ARG A 454 22.07 4.36 -7.45
N THR A 455 22.86 3.33 -7.71
CA THR A 455 23.53 3.12 -9.02
C THR A 455 22.49 2.93 -10.12
N ILE A 456 21.47 2.11 -9.90
CA ILE A 456 20.35 1.93 -10.84
C ILE A 456 19.63 3.26 -11.09
N LYS A 457 19.27 3.96 -10.04
CA LYS A 457 18.63 5.27 -10.13
C LYS A 457 19.49 6.26 -10.94
N HIS A 458 20.76 6.37 -10.62
CA HIS A 458 21.68 7.28 -11.32
C HIS A 458 21.87 6.91 -12.80
N ALA A 459 21.93 5.62 -13.12
CA ALA A 459 22.06 5.16 -14.50
C ALA A 459 20.81 5.48 -15.34
N LEU A 460 19.61 5.40 -14.75
CA LEU A 460 18.34 5.65 -15.44
C LEU A 460 17.91 7.12 -15.40
N ASP A 461 18.36 7.88 -14.41
CA ASP A 461 17.99 9.27 -14.17
C ASP A 461 19.20 10.05 -13.62
N PRO A 462 20.19 10.35 -14.47
CA PRO A 462 21.44 10.98 -14.04
C PRO A 462 21.28 12.40 -13.49
N ASP A 463 20.24 13.13 -13.92
CA ASP A 463 19.91 14.46 -13.41
C ASP A 463 19.01 14.42 -12.17
N ASN A 464 18.61 13.22 -11.73
CA ASN A 464 17.76 12.97 -10.57
C ASN A 464 16.50 13.84 -10.59
N ILE A 465 15.76 13.80 -11.71
CA ILE A 465 14.49 14.55 -11.86
C ILE A 465 13.25 13.74 -11.47
N MET A 466 13.29 12.42 -11.57
CA MET A 466 12.13 11.57 -11.29
C MET A 466 11.95 11.38 -9.79
N ASN A 467 10.92 11.97 -9.22
CA ASN A 467 10.49 11.93 -7.81
C ASN A 467 11.68 11.92 -6.82
N PRO A 468 12.58 12.93 -6.88
CA PRO A 468 13.84 12.89 -6.16
C PRO A 468 13.65 12.92 -4.64
N GLY A 469 14.57 12.23 -3.92
CA GLY A 469 14.60 12.19 -2.46
C GLY A 469 13.57 11.24 -1.83
N LYS A 470 13.10 10.26 -2.60
CA LYS A 470 12.26 9.14 -2.12
C LYS A 470 13.07 7.85 -2.16
N ILE A 471 12.66 6.87 -1.32
CA ILE A 471 13.27 5.54 -1.13
C ILE A 471 14.62 5.62 -0.41
N PHE A 472 15.53 6.48 -0.82
CA PHE A 472 16.85 6.68 -0.21
C PHE A 472 17.34 8.12 -0.38
N SER A 473 18.17 8.56 0.56
CA SER A 473 18.88 9.84 0.43
C SER A 473 19.98 9.73 -0.65
N TRP A 474 20.14 10.80 -1.39
CA TRP A 474 21.13 10.91 -2.48
C TRP A 474 22.55 11.14 -1.94
#